data_66172cbca831b9efbacce3781faf2e90
#
_entry.id   66172cbca831b9efbacce3781faf2e90
#
_cell.length_a   1.000
_cell.length_b   1.000
_cell.length_c   1.000
_cell.angle_alpha   90.00
_cell.angle_beta   90.00
_cell.angle_gamma   90.00
#
_symmetry.space_group_name_H-M   'P 1'
#
loop_
_entity.id
_entity.type
_entity.pdbx_description
1 polymer ?
#
loop_
_entity_poly.entity_id
_entity_poly.type
_entity_poly.pdbx_seq_one_letter_code
_entity_poly.pdbx_strand_id
1 'polypeptide(L)'
;MMIYSRSGHGFKNDVRLANCVGVIDSDYRGEVKVKLASDGGGFGVSSGDRIAQAMIIPVPTIEGFLVSKELSETERGDGGFGSTGS
;
A
#
# COMPACT_ATOMS: atom_id res chain seq x y z
N MET A 1 -9.92 -3.60 -2.54
CA MET A 1 -8.86 -3.77 -3.57
C MET A 1 -7.68 -2.88 -3.23
N MET A 2 -6.50 -3.39 -3.39
CA MET A 2 -5.26 -2.65 -3.13
C MET A 2 -4.57 -2.33 -4.44
N ILE A 3 -4.02 -1.13 -4.55
CA ILE A 3 -3.29 -0.68 -5.74
C ILE A 3 -1.86 -0.36 -5.34
N TYR A 4 -0.91 -0.92 -6.09
CA TYR A 4 0.52 -0.82 -5.81
C TYR A 4 1.29 -0.25 -6.98
N SER A 5 2.47 0.28 -6.71
CA SER A 5 3.43 0.65 -7.74
C SER A 5 3.93 -0.58 -8.48
N ARG A 6 4.40 -0.40 -9.70
CA ARG A 6 5.06 -1.45 -10.46
C ARG A 6 6.57 -1.41 -10.21
N SER A 7 7.15 -2.58 -9.95
CA SER A 7 8.58 -2.68 -9.63
C SER A 7 9.48 -2.16 -10.75
N GLY A 8 9.13 -2.43 -12.00
CA GLY A 8 9.91 -1.95 -13.13
C GLY A 8 10.00 -0.44 -13.20
N HIS A 9 8.89 0.25 -12.97
CA HIS A 9 8.87 1.71 -12.92
C HIS A 9 9.61 2.25 -11.70
N GLY A 10 9.46 1.61 -10.55
CA GLY A 10 10.15 2.02 -9.34
C GLY A 10 11.67 1.90 -9.45
N PHE A 11 12.17 0.77 -9.95
CA PHE A 11 13.60 0.52 -10.05
C PHE A 11 14.29 1.24 -11.21
N LYS A 12 13.62 1.35 -12.34
CA LYS A 12 14.25 1.90 -13.55
C LYS A 12 14.02 3.40 -13.74
N ASN A 13 12.89 3.90 -13.29
CA ASN A 13 12.44 5.25 -13.62
C ASN A 13 12.15 6.11 -12.39
N ASP A 14 12.34 5.60 -11.19
CA ASP A 14 11.99 6.28 -9.94
C ASP A 14 10.53 6.75 -9.91
N VAL A 15 9.63 5.95 -10.47
CA VAL A 15 8.21 6.25 -10.56
C VAL A 15 7.42 5.39 -9.58
N ARG A 16 6.57 6.02 -8.81
CA ARG A 16 5.74 5.36 -7.80
C ARG A 16 4.35 5.99 -7.72
N LEU A 17 3.43 5.30 -7.05
CA LEU A 17 2.17 5.94 -6.67
C LEU A 17 2.46 7.08 -5.69
N ALA A 18 1.84 8.24 -5.92
CA ALA A 18 2.03 9.41 -5.06
C ALA A 18 1.56 9.17 -3.63
N ASN A 19 0.56 8.34 -3.44
CA ASN A 19 0.03 7.97 -2.12
C ASN A 19 0.57 6.64 -1.60
N CYS A 20 1.64 6.11 -2.17
CA CYS A 20 2.32 4.87 -1.83
C CYS A 20 1.50 3.62 -2.12
N VAL A 21 0.37 3.46 -1.48
CA VAL A 21 -0.56 2.33 -1.69
C VAL A 21 -1.99 2.88 -1.75
N GLY A 22 -2.71 2.52 -2.77
CA GLY A 22 -4.12 2.84 -2.89
C GLY A 22 -4.99 1.80 -2.20
N VAL A 23 -5.95 2.25 -1.40
CA VAL A 23 -6.95 1.37 -0.77
C VAL A 23 -8.30 1.70 -1.36
N ILE A 24 -8.91 0.73 -2.03
CA ILE A 24 -10.23 0.90 -2.62
C ILE A 24 -11.22 0.06 -1.81
N ASP A 25 -12.14 0.74 -1.15
CA ASP A 25 -13.16 0.10 -0.33
C ASP A 25 -14.16 -0.69 -1.18
N SER A 26 -14.77 -1.69 -0.58
CA SER A 26 -15.71 -2.56 -1.29
C SER A 26 -16.98 -1.83 -1.75
N ASP A 27 -17.33 -0.75 -1.10
CA ASP A 27 -18.50 0.06 -1.44
C ASP A 27 -18.20 1.26 -2.36
N TYR A 28 -16.93 1.41 -2.76
CA TYR A 28 -16.58 2.47 -3.69
C TYR A 28 -17.10 2.18 -5.09
N ARG A 29 -17.79 3.15 -5.69
CA ARG A 29 -18.38 3.06 -7.03
C ARG A 29 -17.85 4.10 -7.99
N GLY A 30 -16.88 4.89 -7.57
CA GLY A 30 -16.28 5.91 -8.42
C GLY A 30 -15.21 5.35 -9.36
N GLU A 31 -14.67 6.23 -10.17
CA GLU A 31 -13.57 5.90 -11.08
C GLU A 31 -12.30 5.59 -10.29
N VAL A 32 -11.59 4.54 -10.68
CA VAL A 32 -10.28 4.25 -10.12
C VAL A 32 -9.25 5.11 -10.83
N LYS A 33 -8.56 5.94 -10.06
CA LYS A 33 -7.55 6.88 -10.57
C LYS A 33 -6.21 6.59 -9.90
N VAL A 34 -5.14 6.83 -10.63
CA VAL A 34 -3.77 6.66 -10.15
C VAL A 34 -3.00 7.95 -10.39
N LYS A 35 -2.39 8.47 -9.34
CA LYS A 35 -1.46 9.59 -9.43
C LYS A 35 -0.05 9.06 -9.25
N LEU A 36 0.79 9.33 -10.23
CA LEU A 36 2.20 8.92 -10.21
C LEU A 36 3.09 10.09 -9.79
N ALA A 37 4.13 9.78 -9.05
CA ALA A 37 5.19 10.72 -8.72
C ALA A 37 6.49 10.18 -9.30
N SER A 38 7.33 11.07 -9.83
CA SER A 38 8.63 10.72 -10.38
C SER A 38 9.71 11.59 -9.76
N ASP A 39 10.69 10.94 -9.15
CA ASP A 39 11.83 11.63 -8.55
C ASP A 39 12.94 11.86 -9.61
N GLY A 40 12.82 11.23 -10.77
CA GLY A 40 13.79 11.31 -11.86
C GLY A 40 13.56 12.43 -12.88
N GLY A 41 12.60 13.33 -12.64
CA GLY A 41 12.42 14.52 -13.44
C GLY A 41 11.38 14.47 -14.55
N GLY A 42 10.68 13.39 -14.73
CA GLY A 42 9.60 13.31 -15.70
C GLY A 42 9.35 11.88 -16.17
N PHE A 43 8.11 11.60 -16.48
CA PHE A 43 7.71 10.28 -16.92
C PHE A 43 6.47 10.39 -17.79
N GLY A 44 6.58 9.95 -19.04
CA GLY A 44 5.48 9.98 -19.99
C GLY A 44 4.64 8.72 -19.90
N VAL A 45 3.31 8.88 -19.95
CA VAL A 45 2.36 7.78 -19.95
C VAL A 45 1.44 7.91 -21.15
N SER A 46 1.27 6.82 -21.86
CA SER A 46 0.35 6.72 -22.99
C SER A 46 -0.75 5.73 -22.67
N SER A 47 -1.88 5.89 -23.35
CA SER A 47 -2.99 4.94 -23.20
C SER A 47 -2.53 3.51 -23.49
N GLY A 48 -2.91 2.59 -22.64
CA GLY A 48 -2.49 1.20 -22.71
C GLY A 48 -1.24 0.84 -21.91
N ASP A 49 -0.51 1.83 -21.40
CA ASP A 49 0.66 1.57 -20.57
C ASP A 49 0.26 0.97 -19.23
N ARG A 50 1.09 0.08 -18.73
CA ARG A 50 0.94 -0.52 -17.40
C ARG A 50 1.61 0.36 -16.37
N ILE A 51 0.83 1.08 -15.59
CA ILE A 51 1.34 2.09 -14.65
C ILE A 51 1.22 1.69 -13.19
N ALA A 52 0.40 0.71 -12.88
CA ALA A 52 0.16 0.23 -11.52
C ALA A 52 -0.28 -1.21 -11.58
N GLN A 53 -0.40 -1.84 -10.41
CA GLN A 53 -0.95 -3.18 -10.29
C GLN A 53 -1.94 -3.21 -9.14
N ALA A 54 -2.93 -4.08 -9.26
CA ALA A 54 -3.99 -4.17 -8.25
C ALA A 54 -4.22 -5.63 -7.87
N MET A 55 -4.65 -5.84 -6.64
CA MET A 55 -5.10 -7.16 -6.18
C MET A 55 -6.27 -7.01 -5.23
N ILE A 56 -7.13 -8.00 -5.24
CA ILE A 56 -8.26 -8.07 -4.31
C ILE A 56 -7.81 -8.89 -3.12
N ILE A 57 -7.89 -8.28 -1.95
CA ILE A 57 -7.45 -8.90 -0.70
C ILE A 57 -8.65 -8.97 0.24
N PRO A 58 -8.96 -10.14 0.83
CA PRO A 58 -9.96 -10.21 1.89
C PRO A 58 -9.48 -9.43 3.10
N VAL A 59 -10.37 -8.62 3.66
CA VAL A 59 -10.07 -7.83 4.85
C VAL A 59 -11.07 -8.22 5.94
N PRO A 60 -10.59 -8.64 7.11
CA PRO A 60 -11.50 -8.94 8.21
C PRO A 60 -12.22 -7.68 8.69
N THR A 61 -13.51 -7.85 8.99
CA THR A 61 -14.31 -6.79 9.60
C THR A 61 -14.11 -6.81 11.08
N ILE A 62 -13.82 -5.65 11.68
CA ILE A 62 -13.75 -5.50 13.14
C ILE A 62 -14.85 -4.55 13.59
N GLU A 63 -15.44 -4.83 14.75
CA GLU A 63 -16.49 -3.99 15.32
C GLU A 63 -15.93 -2.81 16.11
N GLY A 64 -14.68 -2.90 16.54
CA GLY A 64 -14.02 -1.84 17.30
C GLY A 64 -12.83 -2.36 18.08
N PHE A 65 -12.40 -1.55 19.02
CA PHE A 65 -11.25 -1.85 19.87
C PHE A 65 -11.71 -1.83 21.33
N LEU A 66 -11.16 -2.75 22.11
CA LEU A 66 -11.36 -2.78 23.55
C LEU A 66 -10.15 -2.15 24.23
N VAL A 67 -10.42 -1.27 25.18
CA VAL A 67 -9.35 -0.75 26.05
C VAL A 67 -9.02 -1.82 27.08
N SER A 68 -7.76 -2.18 27.18
CA SER A 68 -7.29 -3.19 28.11
C SER A 68 -6.14 -2.64 28.95
N LYS A 69 -6.10 -3.02 30.22
CA LYS A 69 -4.97 -2.65 31.11
C LYS A 69 -3.74 -3.45 30.80
N GLU A 70 -3.91 -4.65 30.29
CA GLU A 70 -2.81 -5.55 29.96
C GLU A 70 -3.07 -6.17 28.58
N LEU A 71 -2.01 -6.35 27.82
CA LEU A 71 -2.03 -7.06 26.55
C LEU A 71 -1.56 -8.49 26.77
N SER A 72 -2.01 -9.41 25.92
CA SER A 72 -1.52 -10.78 25.94
C SER A 72 -0.03 -10.82 25.66
N GLU A 73 0.66 -11.75 26.29
CA GLU A 73 2.09 -11.93 26.08
C GLU A 73 2.36 -12.69 24.79
N THR A 74 3.41 -12.27 24.08
CA THR A 74 3.94 -12.93 22.89
C THR A 74 5.45 -12.93 22.96
N GLU A 75 6.11 -13.77 22.17
CA GLU A 75 7.58 -13.77 22.09
C GLU A 75 8.14 -12.41 21.67
N ARG A 76 7.46 -11.72 20.77
CA ARG A 76 7.88 -10.40 20.33
C ARG A 76 7.67 -9.34 21.39
N GLY A 77 6.60 -9.43 22.20
CA GLY A 77 6.23 -8.41 23.17
C GLY A 77 6.08 -7.04 22.51
N ASP A 78 6.73 -6.03 23.06
CA ASP A 78 6.75 -4.66 22.55
C ASP A 78 7.91 -4.39 21.59
N GLY A 79 8.64 -5.42 21.17
CA GLY A 79 9.76 -5.29 20.26
C GLY A 79 9.35 -4.74 18.88
N GLY A 80 10.10 -3.80 18.42
CA GLY A 80 9.91 -3.19 17.11
C GLY A 80 11.23 -2.69 16.54
N PHE A 81 11.19 -2.08 15.39
CA PHE A 81 12.33 -1.39 14.80
C PHE A 81 13.63 -2.24 14.73
N GLY A 82 13.48 -3.47 14.21
CA GLY A 82 14.61 -4.37 14.04
C GLY A 82 14.96 -5.22 15.25
N SER A 83 14.09 -5.29 16.25
CA SER A 83 14.31 -6.11 17.46
C SER A 83 14.46 -7.59 17.15
N THR A 84 13.99 -8.06 15.97
CA THR A 84 14.10 -9.45 15.54
C THR A 84 15.36 -9.75 14.71
N GLY A 85 16.31 -8.83 14.64
CA GLY A 85 17.64 -9.08 14.08
C GLY A 85 17.90 -8.56 12.67
N SER A 86 17.11 -7.67 12.18
CA SER A 86 17.36 -7.11 10.84
C SER A 86 17.57 -5.60 10.84
#